data_e8664abc03e64f90e61030b8198d8249
#
_entry.id   e8664abc03e64f90e61030b8198d8249
#
_cell.length_a   1.000
_cell.length_b   1.000
_cell.length_c   1.000
_cell.angle_alpha   90.00
_cell.angle_beta   90.00
_cell.angle_gamma   90.00
#
_symmetry.space_group_name_H-M   'P 1'
#
loop_
_entity.id
_entity.type
_entity.pdbx_description
1 polymer ?
#
loop_
_entity_poly.entity_id
_entity_poly.type
_entity_poly.pdbx_seq_one_letter_code
_entity_poly.pdbx_strand_id
1 'polypeptide(L)'
;MMKNNISFAIHGQNKSYIYKNTWPECANFKINSFLKYNDLSDSCRVSPEGYVPPQIIIEYAPWLTMEQVEKILGDYPQKALSDIVLGFATEKEKNEFKIWNIKQQELIEKIPAIAWKRIVLTLPKDVEKYKYQVPEGKGNRSRGKNIHYIISLHPDGSYDIETKLYWVQKYQLKWN
;
A
#
# COMPACT_ATOMS: atom_id res chain seq x y z
N MET A 1 -17.44 18.02 -15.79
CA MET A 1 -16.67 17.96 -14.53
C MET A 1 -15.52 16.96 -14.69
N MET A 2 -14.30 17.33 -14.32
CA MET A 2 -13.18 16.41 -14.43
C MET A 2 -13.32 15.27 -13.42
N LYS A 3 -12.96 14.06 -13.87
CA LYS A 3 -12.90 12.87 -13.02
C LYS A 3 -11.83 13.04 -11.92
N ASN A 4 -12.15 12.69 -10.71
CA ASN A 4 -11.18 12.66 -9.62
C ASN A 4 -10.73 11.22 -9.37
N ASN A 5 -9.43 11.03 -9.38
CA ASN A 5 -8.81 9.77 -8.97
C ASN A 5 -8.15 9.96 -7.60
N ILE A 6 -7.97 8.89 -6.86
CA ILE A 6 -7.43 8.92 -5.51
C ILE A 6 -6.29 7.93 -5.40
N SER A 7 -5.22 8.36 -4.75
CA SER A 7 -4.09 7.51 -4.40
C SER A 7 -3.44 7.97 -3.11
N PHE A 8 -2.69 7.10 -2.47
CA PHE A 8 -1.83 7.48 -1.36
C PHE A 8 -0.48 6.74 -1.41
N ALA A 9 0.51 7.31 -0.75
CA ALA A 9 1.79 6.68 -0.45
C ALA A 9 2.14 6.88 1.02
N ILE A 10 2.77 5.87 1.63
CA ILE A 10 3.19 5.89 3.03
C ILE A 10 4.72 5.85 3.09
N HIS A 11 5.32 6.77 3.84
CA HIS A 11 6.76 6.86 4.04
C HIS A 11 7.12 6.53 5.48
N GLY A 12 7.92 5.50 5.68
CA GLY A 12 8.24 4.92 6.98
C GLY A 12 9.54 5.41 7.62
N GLN A 13 10.25 6.39 7.11
CA GLN A 13 11.48 6.99 7.66
C GLN A 13 12.50 5.96 8.16
N ASN A 14 12.92 5.03 7.32
CA ASN A 14 13.89 3.96 7.60
C ASN A 14 13.46 2.91 8.63
N LYS A 15 12.19 2.85 8.99
CA LYS A 15 11.61 1.77 9.80
C LYS A 15 10.79 0.82 8.95
N SER A 16 10.79 -0.45 9.33
CA SER A 16 9.91 -1.45 8.74
C SER A 16 8.54 -1.41 9.42
N TYR A 17 7.50 -1.51 8.62
CA TYR A 17 6.12 -1.59 9.05
C TYR A 17 5.39 -2.73 8.37
N ILE A 18 4.40 -3.24 9.05
CA ILE A 18 3.44 -4.20 8.49
C ILE A 18 2.06 -3.56 8.43
N TYR A 19 1.34 -3.83 7.36
CA TYR A 19 0.00 -3.29 7.13
C TYR A 19 -1.03 -4.42 7.10
N LYS A 20 -2.21 -4.18 7.67
CA LYS A 20 -3.34 -5.07 7.44
C LYS A 20 -3.85 -4.90 6.01
N ASN A 21 -4.07 -6.00 5.33
CA ASN A 21 -4.57 -6.01 3.96
C ASN A 21 -6.10 -5.76 3.92
N THR A 22 -6.50 -4.55 4.33
CA THR A 22 -7.91 -4.13 4.44
C THR A 22 -8.24 -2.99 3.46
N TRP A 23 -7.57 -2.96 2.31
CA TRP A 23 -7.77 -1.93 1.28
C TRP A 23 -8.32 -2.54 -0.03
N PRO A 24 -9.57 -3.04 -0.01
CA PRO A 24 -10.14 -3.73 -1.18
C PRO A 24 -10.28 -2.83 -2.40
N GLU A 25 -10.32 -1.51 -2.18
CA GLU A 25 -10.39 -0.50 -3.23
C GLU A 25 -9.08 -0.31 -3.98
N CYS A 26 -7.95 -0.80 -3.44
CA CYS A 26 -6.63 -0.59 -4.05
C CYS A 26 -6.33 -1.63 -5.14
N ALA A 27 -6.07 -1.17 -6.34
CA ALA A 27 -5.74 -2.03 -7.47
C ALA A 27 -4.52 -2.92 -7.23
N ASN A 28 -3.54 -2.42 -6.46
CA ASN A 28 -2.28 -3.10 -6.18
C ASN A 28 -2.45 -4.35 -5.30
N PHE A 29 -3.55 -4.46 -4.56
CA PHE A 29 -3.76 -5.53 -3.58
C PHE A 29 -4.47 -6.77 -4.12
N LYS A 30 -5.00 -6.70 -5.33
CA LYS A 30 -5.70 -7.84 -5.95
C LYS A 30 -4.81 -9.06 -6.16
N ILE A 31 -3.50 -8.86 -6.33
CA ILE A 31 -2.52 -9.94 -6.58
C ILE A 31 -2.23 -10.74 -5.30
N ASN A 32 -2.27 -10.09 -4.14
CA ASN A 32 -1.95 -10.69 -2.83
C ASN A 32 -3.17 -10.78 -1.90
N SER A 33 -4.37 -10.92 -2.45
CA SER A 33 -5.64 -10.93 -1.70
C SER A 33 -5.78 -12.07 -0.67
N PHE A 34 -4.93 -13.10 -0.76
CA PHE A 34 -4.90 -14.22 0.20
C PHE A 34 -4.10 -13.91 1.47
N LEU A 35 -3.28 -12.87 1.48
CA LEU A 35 -2.51 -12.47 2.65
C LEU A 35 -3.30 -11.48 3.50
N LYS A 36 -3.37 -11.72 4.81
CA LYS A 36 -4.01 -10.78 5.76
C LYS A 36 -3.15 -9.53 6.01
N TYR A 37 -1.83 -9.69 5.90
CA TYR A 37 -0.85 -8.65 6.18
C TYR A 37 0.11 -8.49 5.01
N ASN A 38 0.61 -7.25 4.82
CA ASN A 38 1.51 -6.93 3.73
C ASN A 38 2.63 -6.00 4.22
N ASP A 39 3.86 -6.37 3.97
CA ASP A 39 5.05 -5.61 4.30
C ASP A 39 5.65 -4.86 3.10
N LEU A 40 5.20 -5.17 1.89
CA LEU A 40 5.77 -4.65 0.64
C LEU A 40 5.00 -3.47 0.05
N SER A 41 3.79 -3.19 0.52
CA SER A 41 2.92 -2.21 -0.12
C SER A 41 2.70 -1.02 0.77
N ASP A 42 3.34 0.05 0.40
CA ASP A 42 3.25 1.37 1.01
C ASP A 42 2.44 2.36 0.15
N SER A 43 1.79 1.90 -0.90
CA SER A 43 1.03 2.76 -1.81
C SER A 43 -0.29 2.11 -2.26
N CYS A 44 -1.23 2.95 -2.63
CA CYS A 44 -2.54 2.55 -3.13
C CYS A 44 -2.98 3.48 -4.26
N ARG A 45 -3.50 2.89 -5.32
CA ARG A 45 -4.33 3.59 -6.30
C ARG A 45 -5.74 3.04 -6.20
N VAL A 46 -6.71 3.91 -5.88
CA VAL A 46 -8.10 3.51 -5.78
C VAL A 46 -8.64 3.10 -7.16
N SER A 47 -9.31 1.97 -7.20
CA SER A 47 -9.91 1.39 -8.41
C SER A 47 -11.41 1.13 -8.19
N PRO A 48 -12.24 1.32 -9.21
CA PRO A 48 -11.94 1.85 -10.55
C PRO A 48 -11.67 3.35 -10.55
N GLU A 49 -11.09 3.86 -11.65
CA GLU A 49 -10.87 5.30 -11.82
C GLU A 49 -12.16 6.11 -11.64
N GLY A 50 -12.08 7.15 -10.82
CA GLY A 50 -13.20 8.03 -10.51
C GLY A 50 -14.09 7.55 -9.37
N TYR A 51 -13.87 6.36 -8.83
CA TYR A 51 -14.55 5.91 -7.61
C TYR A 51 -13.96 6.63 -6.38
N VAL A 52 -14.84 7.10 -5.51
CA VAL A 52 -14.48 7.78 -4.27
C VAL A 52 -15.08 6.97 -3.11
N PRO A 53 -14.30 6.10 -2.45
CA PRO A 53 -14.77 5.42 -1.26
C PRO A 53 -15.07 6.43 -0.14
N PRO A 54 -16.01 6.15 0.76
CA PRO A 54 -16.34 7.06 1.87
C PRO A 54 -15.15 7.33 2.77
N GLN A 55 -14.34 6.31 2.99
CA GLN A 55 -13.11 6.38 3.79
C GLN A 55 -12.14 5.27 3.39
N ILE A 56 -10.87 5.49 3.65
CA ILE A 56 -9.84 4.44 3.63
C ILE A 56 -9.26 4.35 5.04
N ILE A 57 -9.23 3.14 5.59
CA ILE A 57 -8.67 2.86 6.91
C ILE A 57 -7.33 2.15 6.72
N ILE A 58 -6.25 2.74 7.22
CA ILE A 58 -4.91 2.18 7.18
C ILE A 58 -4.55 1.72 8.58
N GLU A 59 -4.40 0.42 8.78
CA GLU A 59 -3.91 -0.15 10.04
C GLU A 59 -2.50 -0.69 9.83
N TYR A 60 -1.57 -0.25 10.67
CA TYR A 60 -0.16 -0.59 10.58
C TYR A 60 0.46 -0.77 11.94
N ALA A 61 1.57 -1.51 11.99
CA ALA A 61 2.38 -1.69 13.20
C ALA A 61 3.86 -1.72 12.85
N PRO A 62 4.76 -1.35 13.79
CA PRO A 62 6.19 -1.57 13.62
C PRO A 62 6.47 -3.06 13.36
N TRP A 63 7.40 -3.34 12.46
CA TRP A 63 7.74 -4.69 12.05
C TRP A 63 9.25 -4.90 12.03
N LEU A 64 9.62 -6.15 11.98
CA LEU A 64 11.01 -6.59 11.85
C LEU A 64 11.55 -6.30 10.45
N THR A 65 12.86 -6.11 10.34
CA THR A 65 13.54 -6.11 9.05
C THR A 65 13.51 -7.51 8.43
N MET A 66 13.72 -7.62 7.13
CA MET A 66 13.79 -8.93 6.46
C MET A 66 14.86 -9.82 7.10
N GLU A 67 16.03 -9.26 7.40
CA GLU A 67 17.11 -10.00 8.08
C GLU A 67 16.68 -10.58 9.44
N GLN A 68 15.93 -9.80 10.22
CA GLN A 68 15.40 -10.26 11.50
C GLN A 68 14.35 -11.37 11.33
N VAL A 69 13.48 -11.24 10.32
CA VAL A 69 12.48 -12.28 10.00
C VAL A 69 13.16 -13.57 9.56
N GLU A 70 14.18 -13.48 8.72
CA GLU A 70 14.95 -14.64 8.25
C GLU A 70 15.70 -15.36 9.39
N LYS A 71 16.18 -14.63 10.39
CA LYS A 71 16.76 -15.23 11.60
C LYS A 71 15.76 -16.09 12.38
N ILE A 72 14.48 -15.76 12.31
CA ILE A 72 13.41 -16.48 13.02
C ILE A 72 12.84 -17.61 12.17
N LEU A 73 12.57 -17.37 10.89
CA LEU A 73 11.83 -18.27 10.01
C LEU A 73 12.72 -19.09 9.06
N GLY A 74 14.00 -18.74 8.95
CA GLY A 74 14.89 -19.21 7.91
C GLY A 74 14.88 -18.34 6.67
N ASP A 75 15.77 -18.65 5.74
CA ASP A 75 15.97 -17.84 4.53
C ASP A 75 14.69 -17.70 3.70
N TYR A 76 14.47 -16.48 3.22
CA TYR A 76 13.37 -16.21 2.30
C TYR A 76 13.54 -17.02 0.99
N PRO A 77 12.50 -17.72 0.52
CA PRO A 77 12.58 -18.56 -0.68
C PRO A 77 12.60 -17.72 -1.97
N GLN A 78 13.66 -16.93 -2.17
CA GLN A 78 13.81 -15.98 -3.28
C GLN A 78 13.78 -16.67 -4.64
N LYS A 79 14.41 -17.84 -4.75
CA LYS A 79 14.39 -18.62 -5.99
C LYS A 79 12.98 -19.10 -6.33
N ALA A 80 12.25 -19.60 -5.35
CA ALA A 80 10.86 -20.03 -5.54
C ALA A 80 9.98 -18.86 -5.99
N LEU A 81 10.13 -17.67 -5.38
CA LEU A 81 9.40 -16.49 -5.83
C LEU A 81 9.72 -16.13 -7.29
N SER A 82 11.01 -16.11 -7.66
CA SER A 82 11.42 -15.81 -9.03
C SER A 82 10.83 -16.81 -10.03
N ASP A 83 10.86 -18.09 -9.72
CA ASP A 83 10.32 -19.15 -10.59
C ASP A 83 8.79 -19.07 -10.68
N ILE A 84 8.10 -18.69 -9.60
CA ILE A 84 6.65 -18.43 -9.60
C ILE A 84 6.31 -17.27 -10.55
N VAL A 85 7.02 -16.15 -10.43
CA VAL A 85 6.80 -14.96 -11.27
C VAL A 85 7.04 -15.27 -12.75
N LEU A 86 8.06 -16.07 -13.06
CA LEU A 86 8.41 -16.46 -14.41
C LEU A 86 7.57 -17.64 -14.96
N GLY A 87 6.75 -18.27 -14.13
CA GLY A 87 5.91 -19.39 -14.54
C GLY A 87 6.63 -20.75 -14.61
N PHE A 88 7.83 -20.87 -14.03
CA PHE A 88 8.65 -22.09 -14.05
C PHE A 88 8.66 -22.83 -12.71
N ALA A 89 7.95 -22.34 -11.69
CA ALA A 89 7.99 -22.93 -10.36
C ALA A 89 7.45 -24.36 -10.34
N THR A 90 8.20 -25.25 -9.67
CA THR A 90 7.73 -26.59 -9.33
C THR A 90 6.68 -26.53 -8.20
N GLU A 91 5.91 -27.61 -8.01
CA GLU A 91 4.96 -27.69 -6.89
C GLU A 91 5.68 -27.62 -5.53
N LYS A 92 6.91 -28.16 -5.44
CA LYS A 92 7.75 -28.05 -4.24
C LYS A 92 8.08 -26.58 -3.92
N GLU A 93 8.52 -25.81 -4.92
CA GLU A 93 8.85 -24.38 -4.75
C GLU A 93 7.63 -23.55 -4.37
N LYS A 94 6.50 -23.79 -5.00
CA LYS A 94 5.22 -23.13 -4.62
C LYS A 94 4.83 -23.42 -3.18
N ASN A 95 5.04 -24.66 -2.73
CA ASN A 95 4.73 -25.06 -1.37
C ASN A 95 5.71 -24.46 -0.35
N GLU A 96 7.00 -24.42 -0.65
CA GLU A 96 8.02 -23.76 0.18
C GLU A 96 7.69 -22.27 0.37
N PHE A 97 7.35 -21.56 -0.70
CA PHE A 97 6.95 -20.17 -0.67
C PHE A 97 5.67 -19.96 0.17
N LYS A 98 4.67 -20.81 -0.03
CA LYS A 98 3.42 -20.75 0.73
C LYS A 98 3.64 -20.99 2.22
N ILE A 99 4.44 -21.99 2.59
CA ILE A 99 4.75 -22.34 4.00
C ILE A 99 5.48 -21.16 4.66
N TRP A 100 6.47 -20.58 4.00
CA TRP A 100 7.22 -19.46 4.54
C TRP A 100 6.28 -18.26 4.82
N ASN A 101 5.41 -17.93 3.88
CA ASN A 101 4.42 -16.84 4.06
C ASN A 101 3.42 -17.14 5.18
N ILE A 102 2.94 -18.37 5.32
CA ILE A 102 2.06 -18.76 6.43
C ILE A 102 2.75 -18.55 7.78
N LYS A 103 4.01 -18.99 7.91
CA LYS A 103 4.80 -18.79 9.14
C LYS A 103 5.01 -17.30 9.44
N GLN A 104 5.25 -16.49 8.42
CA GLN A 104 5.34 -15.04 8.58
C GLN A 104 4.01 -14.45 9.07
N GLN A 105 2.88 -14.84 8.49
CA GLN A 105 1.56 -14.39 8.93
C GLN A 105 1.28 -14.75 10.40
N GLU A 106 1.62 -15.98 10.82
CA GLU A 106 1.51 -16.41 12.21
C GLU A 106 2.39 -15.60 13.16
N LEU A 107 3.59 -15.21 12.72
CA LEU A 107 4.49 -14.35 13.50
C LEU A 107 3.90 -12.94 13.66
N ILE A 108 3.30 -12.39 12.59
CA ILE A 108 2.63 -11.08 12.61
C ILE A 108 1.43 -11.08 13.54
N GLU A 109 0.67 -12.16 13.61
CA GLU A 109 -0.49 -12.30 14.50
C GLU A 109 -0.13 -12.22 15.99
N LYS A 110 1.15 -12.41 16.34
CA LYS A 110 1.65 -12.22 17.71
C LYS A 110 1.88 -10.76 18.10
N ILE A 111 1.78 -9.83 17.17
CA ILE A 111 1.89 -8.39 17.47
C ILE A 111 0.74 -8.00 18.41
N PRO A 112 1.03 -7.37 19.57
CA PRO A 112 -0.02 -6.94 20.49
C PRO A 112 -0.98 -5.96 19.85
N ALA A 113 -2.26 -6.01 20.20
CA ALA A 113 -3.27 -5.10 19.66
C ALA A 113 -2.90 -3.62 19.87
N ILE A 114 -2.27 -3.30 20.99
CA ILE A 114 -1.85 -1.92 21.32
C ILE A 114 -0.77 -1.37 20.37
N ALA A 115 0.00 -2.23 19.70
CA ALA A 115 1.03 -1.83 18.75
C ALA A 115 0.46 -1.40 17.40
N TRP A 116 -0.77 -1.78 17.09
CA TRP A 116 -1.45 -1.39 15.88
C TRP A 116 -1.95 0.05 15.95
N LYS A 117 -1.56 0.84 14.94
CA LYS A 117 -2.01 2.21 14.74
C LYS A 117 -3.03 2.27 13.61
N ARG A 118 -3.87 3.30 13.64
CA ARG A 118 -4.94 3.48 12.66
C ARG A 118 -4.94 4.90 12.11
N ILE A 119 -4.99 5.00 10.78
CA ILE A 119 -5.18 6.26 10.07
C ILE A 119 -6.46 6.16 9.27
N VAL A 120 -7.32 7.19 9.34
CA VAL A 120 -8.57 7.26 8.58
C VAL A 120 -8.49 8.42 7.61
N LEU A 121 -8.62 8.14 6.31
CA LEU A 121 -8.75 9.13 5.26
C LEU A 121 -10.22 9.31 4.91
N THR A 122 -10.75 10.52 5.09
CA THR A 122 -12.14 10.86 4.78
C THR A 122 -12.20 11.55 3.42
N LEU A 123 -12.36 10.77 2.36
CA LEU A 123 -12.16 11.19 0.98
C LEU A 123 -13.21 12.17 0.42
N PRO A 124 -14.53 12.06 0.74
CA PRO A 124 -15.52 12.96 0.17
C PRO A 124 -15.28 14.43 0.47
N LYS A 125 -14.74 14.76 1.65
CA LYS A 125 -14.39 16.14 2.01
C LYS A 125 -13.31 16.72 1.12
N ASP A 126 -12.29 15.94 0.82
CA ASP A 126 -11.17 16.38 -0.01
C ASP A 126 -11.59 16.44 -1.49
N VAL A 127 -12.42 15.52 -1.94
CA VAL A 127 -12.99 15.58 -3.30
C VAL A 127 -13.78 16.87 -3.48
N GLU A 128 -14.60 17.27 -2.53
CA GLU A 128 -15.35 18.51 -2.59
C GLU A 128 -14.43 19.74 -2.56
N LYS A 129 -13.41 19.73 -1.69
CA LYS A 129 -12.39 20.78 -1.61
C LYS A 129 -11.66 21.00 -2.94
N TYR A 130 -11.30 19.92 -3.63
CA TYR A 130 -10.53 19.98 -4.88
C TYR A 130 -11.37 19.99 -6.15
N LYS A 131 -12.69 20.00 -6.03
CA LYS A 131 -13.64 19.86 -7.15
C LYS A 131 -13.38 20.82 -8.32
N TYR A 132 -13.09 22.07 -8.02
CA TYR A 132 -12.87 23.14 -9.01
C TYR A 132 -11.40 23.54 -9.17
N GLN A 133 -10.50 22.97 -8.37
CA GLN A 133 -9.08 23.28 -8.47
C GLN A 133 -8.45 22.54 -9.66
N VAL A 134 -7.55 23.26 -10.35
CA VAL A 134 -6.80 22.73 -11.48
C VAL A 134 -5.36 22.47 -11.03
N PRO A 135 -4.81 21.26 -11.27
CA PRO A 135 -3.43 21.00 -10.95
C PRO A 135 -2.46 21.92 -11.69
N GLU A 136 -1.36 22.24 -11.06
CA GLU A 136 -0.27 22.98 -11.70
C GLU A 136 0.39 22.15 -12.81
N GLY A 137 1.00 22.85 -13.79
CA GLY A 137 1.75 22.25 -14.88
C GLY A 137 0.90 21.72 -16.03
N LYS A 138 1.56 21.02 -16.93
CA LYS A 138 0.95 20.40 -18.12
C LYS A 138 0.58 18.96 -17.82
N GLY A 139 -0.62 18.55 -18.21
CA GLY A 139 -1.08 17.20 -18.02
C GLY A 139 -2.23 16.80 -18.92
N ASN A 140 -2.61 15.54 -18.88
CA ASN A 140 -3.71 15.00 -19.67
C ASN A 140 -5.06 15.28 -19.01
N ARG A 141 -5.69 16.38 -19.39
CA ARG A 141 -6.99 16.79 -18.88
C ARG A 141 -8.11 15.76 -19.15
N SER A 142 -7.98 14.95 -20.20
CA SER A 142 -9.01 13.95 -20.53
C SER A 142 -9.13 12.83 -19.50
N ARG A 143 -8.06 12.53 -18.75
CA ARG A 143 -8.06 11.54 -17.68
C ARG A 143 -8.43 12.08 -16.32
N GLY A 144 -8.56 13.40 -16.20
CA GLY A 144 -8.90 14.08 -14.96
C GLY A 144 -7.70 14.31 -14.05
N LYS A 145 -7.97 14.58 -12.80
CA LYS A 145 -6.99 14.92 -11.77
C LYS A 145 -6.92 13.84 -10.69
N ASN A 146 -5.76 13.73 -10.08
CA ASN A 146 -5.51 12.79 -8.98
C ASN A 146 -5.31 13.55 -7.68
N ILE A 147 -6.04 13.14 -6.64
CA ILE A 147 -5.84 13.60 -5.27
C ILE A 147 -4.93 12.59 -4.60
N HIS A 148 -3.71 13.02 -4.29
CA HIS A 148 -2.67 12.15 -3.74
C HIS A 148 -2.38 12.50 -2.30
N TYR A 149 -2.49 11.52 -1.41
CA TYR A 149 -2.15 11.65 0.00
C TYR A 149 -0.72 11.13 0.23
N ILE A 150 0.10 11.96 0.85
CA ILE A 150 1.44 11.57 1.30
C ILE A 150 1.38 11.44 2.81
N ILE A 151 1.53 10.22 3.30
CA ILE A 151 1.46 9.88 4.72
C ILE A 151 2.88 9.62 5.20
N SER A 152 3.37 10.43 6.12
CA SER A 152 4.69 10.28 6.72
C SER A 152 4.56 9.76 8.14
N LEU A 153 5.13 8.57 8.39
CA LEU A 153 5.16 7.94 9.71
C LEU A 153 6.43 8.36 10.44
N HIS A 154 6.29 8.87 11.65
CA HIS A 154 7.41 9.32 12.47
C HIS A 154 7.85 8.27 13.50
N PRO A 155 9.15 8.29 13.93
CA PRO A 155 9.66 7.32 14.89
C PRO A 155 8.97 7.34 16.25
N ASP A 156 8.34 8.46 16.64
CA ASP A 156 7.59 8.63 17.90
C ASP A 156 6.16 8.07 17.85
N GLY A 157 5.76 7.50 16.70
CA GLY A 157 4.42 6.94 16.47
C GLY A 157 3.40 7.95 15.97
N SER A 158 3.77 9.22 15.79
CA SER A 158 2.93 10.22 15.12
C SER A 158 2.99 10.07 13.60
N TYR A 159 2.08 10.75 12.90
CA TYR A 159 2.08 10.80 11.44
C TYR A 159 1.61 12.16 10.94
N ASP A 160 2.05 12.53 9.74
CA ASP A 160 1.57 13.69 8.99
C ASP A 160 0.93 13.26 7.69
N ILE A 161 -0.06 14.02 7.24
CA ILE A 161 -0.73 13.82 5.95
C ILE A 161 -0.62 15.11 5.16
N GLU A 162 0.01 15.03 3.98
CA GLU A 162 0.03 16.09 2.98
C GLU A 162 -0.83 15.65 1.80
N THR A 163 -1.67 16.54 1.28
CA THR A 163 -2.52 16.27 0.12
C THR A 163 -2.05 17.11 -1.06
N LYS A 164 -1.74 16.45 -2.16
CA LYS A 164 -1.33 17.08 -3.42
C LYS A 164 -2.28 16.76 -4.55
N LEU A 165 -2.41 17.69 -5.47
CA LEU A 165 -3.26 17.55 -6.64
C LEU A 165 -2.38 17.45 -7.89
N TYR A 166 -2.56 16.37 -8.67
CA TYR A 166 -1.82 16.11 -9.89
C TYR A 166 -2.73 15.83 -11.08
N TRP A 167 -2.22 16.05 -12.29
CA TRP A 167 -2.85 15.53 -13.49
C TRP A 167 -2.64 14.02 -13.58
N VAL A 168 -3.67 13.27 -13.92
CA VAL A 168 -3.52 11.84 -14.23
C VAL A 168 -2.83 11.71 -15.58
N GLN A 169 -1.64 11.10 -15.58
CA GLN A 169 -0.85 10.86 -16.77
C GLN A 169 -1.00 9.41 -17.24
N LYS A 170 -0.88 9.19 -18.54
CA LYS A 170 -0.98 7.84 -19.13
C LYS A 170 0.10 6.88 -18.59
N TYR A 171 1.29 7.42 -18.28
CA TYR A 171 2.46 6.67 -17.82
C TYR A 171 3.12 7.37 -16.64
N GLN A 172 2.45 7.45 -15.53
CA GLN A 172 3.07 7.99 -14.32
C GLN A 172 3.80 6.88 -13.58
N LEU A 173 5.13 6.89 -13.66
CA LEU A 173 6.01 5.91 -13.05
C LEU A 173 6.46 6.29 -11.64
N LYS A 174 6.39 7.57 -11.28
CA LYS A 174 6.81 8.09 -9.97
C LYS A 174 5.84 9.17 -9.49
N TRP A 175 5.59 9.16 -8.21
CA TRP A 175 4.92 10.24 -7.49
C TRP A 175 6.00 11.13 -6.87
N ASN A 176 6.12 12.36 -7.33
CA ASN A 176 7.05 13.34 -6.78
C ASN A 176 6.34 14.21 -5.75
#